data_374703a5128aa8b97cf04a8375ae10ea
#
_entry.id   374703a5128aa8b97cf04a8375ae10ea
#
_cell.length_a   1.000
_cell.length_b   1.000
_cell.length_c   1.000
_cell.angle_alpha   90.00
_cell.angle_beta   90.00
_cell.angle_gamma   90.00
#
_symmetry.space_group_name_H-M   'P 1'
#
loop_
_entity.id
_entity.type
_entity.pdbx_description
1 polymer ?
#
loop_
_entity_poly.entity_id
_entity_poly.type
_entity_poly.pdbx_seq_one_letter_code
_entity_poly.pdbx_strand_id
1 'polypeptide(L)'
;MTPTPQPKPFDLSSAIQDYGLRHPDEATVVDQFRSLLSDQTGCFERSNFQPGHVTGSAWLVDDSGEHVLLTHHRKLDAWLQLGGHSDGDPDTAAVARREAEEESGLAVELLSDEILDIDVHEIPARKADPAHLHFDVRFALVSRSGRNYIVSHESHDLAWVPVDGVQGFTTEVSILRMARKWEARRGRIMASRRADSATDPLSTASPE
;
A
#
# COMPACT_ATOMS: atom_id res chain seq x y z
N MET A 1 7.59 25.90 -26.60
CA MET A 1 7.72 24.86 -25.59
C MET A 1 6.33 24.34 -25.25
N THR A 2 6.01 23.16 -25.70
CA THR A 2 4.75 22.48 -25.30
C THR A 2 4.87 22.10 -23.83
N PRO A 3 3.90 22.44 -22.99
CA PRO A 3 3.95 22.03 -21.59
C PRO A 3 3.93 20.50 -21.51
N THR A 4 4.85 19.93 -20.72
CA THR A 4 4.85 18.51 -20.40
C THR A 4 3.49 18.18 -19.80
N PRO A 5 2.77 17.16 -20.28
CA PRO A 5 1.50 16.78 -19.71
C PRO A 5 1.70 16.45 -18.22
N GLN A 6 0.96 17.13 -17.35
CA GLN A 6 0.95 16.79 -15.92
C GLN A 6 0.39 15.37 -15.78
N PRO A 7 0.99 14.52 -14.95
CA PRO A 7 0.44 13.21 -14.69
C PRO A 7 -1.02 13.37 -14.19
N LYS A 8 -1.90 12.55 -14.74
CA LYS A 8 -3.31 12.56 -14.33
C LYS A 8 -3.36 12.18 -12.85
N PRO A 9 -4.07 12.94 -11.99
CA PRO A 9 -4.18 12.59 -10.58
C PRO A 9 -4.81 11.19 -10.44
N PHE A 10 -4.36 10.44 -9.44
CA PHE A 10 -4.89 9.11 -9.13
C PHE A 10 -6.39 9.22 -8.81
N ASP A 11 -7.21 8.43 -9.48
CA ASP A 11 -8.67 8.40 -9.29
C ASP A 11 -9.07 7.11 -8.57
N LEU A 12 -9.25 7.19 -7.26
CA LEU A 12 -9.60 6.06 -6.43
C LEU A 12 -10.93 5.40 -6.85
N SER A 13 -11.92 6.19 -7.27
CA SER A 13 -13.22 5.65 -7.68
C SER A 13 -13.10 4.73 -8.90
N SER A 14 -12.36 5.17 -9.92
CA SER A 14 -12.06 4.34 -11.11
C SER A 14 -11.21 3.12 -10.72
N ALA A 15 -10.21 3.29 -9.87
CA ALA A 15 -9.33 2.20 -9.43
C ALA A 15 -10.08 1.11 -8.64
N ILE A 16 -11.04 1.49 -7.79
CA ILE A 16 -11.93 0.55 -7.08
C ILE A 16 -12.85 -0.19 -8.04
N GLN A 17 -13.36 0.48 -9.07
CA GLN A 17 -14.17 -0.17 -10.10
C GLN A 17 -13.35 -1.23 -10.85
N ASP A 18 -12.15 -0.89 -11.30
CA ASP A 18 -11.24 -1.80 -11.99
C ASP A 18 -10.80 -2.97 -11.09
N TYR A 19 -10.57 -2.69 -9.81
CA TYR A 19 -10.29 -3.73 -8.82
C TYR A 19 -11.45 -4.73 -8.71
N GLY A 20 -12.70 -4.25 -8.62
CA GLY A 20 -13.90 -5.10 -8.54
C GLY A 20 -14.08 -6.00 -9.77
N LEU A 21 -13.69 -5.52 -10.98
CA LEU A 21 -13.71 -6.36 -12.18
C LEU A 21 -12.68 -7.50 -12.13
N ARG A 22 -11.54 -7.28 -11.48
CA ARG A 22 -10.49 -8.30 -11.32
C ARG A 22 -10.76 -9.28 -10.17
N HIS A 23 -11.55 -8.86 -9.17
CA HIS A 23 -11.82 -9.62 -7.94
C HIS A 23 -13.34 -9.68 -7.65
N PRO A 24 -14.14 -10.37 -8.50
CA PRO A 24 -15.59 -10.41 -8.34
C PRO A 24 -16.06 -11.11 -7.06
N ASP A 25 -15.22 -11.93 -6.46
CA ASP A 25 -15.44 -12.59 -5.17
C ASP A 25 -15.31 -11.62 -3.97
N GLU A 26 -14.78 -10.43 -4.18
CA GLU A 26 -14.65 -9.37 -3.18
C GLU A 26 -15.71 -8.25 -3.34
N ALA A 27 -16.82 -8.52 -4.00
CA ALA A 27 -17.85 -7.53 -4.30
C ALA A 27 -18.37 -6.77 -3.07
N THR A 28 -18.48 -7.44 -1.92
CA THR A 28 -18.96 -6.81 -0.68
C THR A 28 -18.04 -5.67 -0.22
N VAL A 29 -16.73 -5.87 -0.21
CA VAL A 29 -15.80 -4.82 0.21
C VAL A 29 -15.71 -3.71 -0.86
N VAL A 30 -15.80 -4.06 -2.13
CA VAL A 30 -15.88 -3.08 -3.24
C VAL A 30 -17.10 -2.17 -3.09
N ASP A 31 -18.26 -2.71 -2.75
CA ASP A 31 -19.49 -1.93 -2.56
C ASP A 31 -19.42 -1.02 -1.32
N GLN A 32 -18.73 -1.44 -0.25
CA GLN A 32 -18.46 -0.57 0.89
C GLN A 32 -17.60 0.65 0.49
N PHE A 33 -16.54 0.44 -0.28
CA PHE A 33 -15.73 1.55 -0.82
C PHE A 33 -16.54 2.46 -1.74
N ARG A 34 -17.35 1.91 -2.65
CA ARG A 34 -18.22 2.71 -3.52
C ARG A 34 -19.19 3.58 -2.74
N SER A 35 -19.82 3.01 -1.71
CA SER A 35 -20.71 3.77 -0.83
C SER A 35 -19.97 4.90 -0.14
N LEU A 36 -18.82 4.64 0.48
CA LEU A 36 -18.02 5.67 1.12
C LEU A 36 -17.67 6.81 0.16
N LEU A 37 -17.16 6.48 -1.03
CA LEU A 37 -16.69 7.47 -1.99
C LEU A 37 -17.82 8.29 -2.63
N SER A 38 -19.05 7.72 -2.74
CA SER A 38 -20.21 8.45 -3.28
C SER A 38 -20.86 9.38 -2.27
N ASP A 39 -20.84 9.04 -0.98
CA ASP A 39 -21.64 9.70 0.04
C ASP A 39 -20.84 10.69 0.91
N GLN A 40 -19.51 10.60 0.89
CA GLN A 40 -18.63 11.28 1.83
C GLN A 40 -17.62 12.23 1.18
N THR A 41 -17.81 13.52 1.32
CA THR A 41 -16.87 14.54 0.81
C THR A 41 -15.58 14.66 1.64
N GLY A 42 -15.51 14.11 2.84
CA GLY A 42 -14.34 14.18 3.75
C GLY A 42 -13.76 12.81 4.07
N CYS A 43 -13.99 11.78 3.22
CA CYS A 43 -13.59 10.42 3.53
C CYS A 43 -12.06 10.21 3.56
N PHE A 44 -11.25 11.16 3.09
CA PHE A 44 -9.80 11.13 3.21
C PHE A 44 -9.28 11.80 4.49
N GLU A 45 -10.14 12.51 5.22
CA GLU A 45 -9.78 13.15 6.49
C GLU A 45 -9.83 12.13 7.64
N ARG A 46 -8.74 12.00 8.41
CA ARG A 46 -8.69 11.09 9.57
C ARG A 46 -9.73 11.38 10.65
N SER A 47 -10.29 12.59 10.67
CA SER A 47 -11.37 12.99 11.56
C SER A 47 -12.75 12.51 11.11
N ASN A 48 -12.88 11.90 9.92
CA ASN A 48 -14.12 11.28 9.47
C ASN A 48 -14.31 9.92 10.13
N PHE A 49 -15.09 9.88 11.21
CA PHE A 49 -15.39 8.67 11.99
C PHE A 49 -16.73 8.02 11.60
N GLN A 50 -17.48 8.58 10.65
CA GLN A 50 -18.80 8.06 10.27
C GLN A 50 -18.91 7.89 8.74
N PRO A 51 -18.78 6.67 8.20
CA PRO A 51 -18.50 5.41 8.91
C PRO A 51 -17.00 5.23 9.23
N GLY A 52 -16.11 6.03 8.64
CA GLY A 52 -14.67 5.92 8.75
C GLY A 52 -13.97 6.67 7.61
N HIS A 53 -12.69 6.43 7.42
CA HIS A 53 -11.87 7.15 6.45
C HIS A 53 -10.90 6.23 5.68
N VAL A 54 -10.42 6.77 4.56
CA VAL A 54 -9.49 6.06 3.67
C VAL A 54 -8.07 6.12 4.23
N THR A 55 -7.37 4.99 4.12
CA THR A 55 -5.94 4.83 4.41
C THR A 55 -5.20 4.27 3.20
N GLY A 56 -3.89 4.50 3.14
CA GLY A 56 -3.04 3.96 2.08
C GLY A 56 -1.92 3.11 2.64
N SER A 57 -1.77 1.89 2.12
CA SER A 57 -0.79 0.91 2.62
C SER A 57 0.08 0.31 1.53
N ALA A 58 1.27 -0.13 1.91
CA ALA A 58 2.30 -0.62 1.04
C ALA A 58 2.60 -2.11 1.26
N TRP A 59 2.44 -2.92 0.24
CA TRP A 59 3.11 -4.20 0.13
C TRP A 59 4.52 -3.94 -0.42
N LEU A 60 5.44 -3.55 0.49
CA LEU A 60 6.80 -3.15 0.11
C LEU A 60 7.68 -4.38 -0.05
N VAL A 61 8.09 -4.66 -1.29
CA VAL A 61 8.98 -5.78 -1.60
C VAL A 61 10.42 -5.31 -1.84
N ASP A 62 11.34 -6.26 -1.72
CA ASP A 62 12.72 -6.05 -2.15
C ASP A 62 12.86 -6.10 -3.68
N ASP A 63 14.05 -5.85 -4.18
CA ASP A 63 14.37 -5.81 -5.61
C ASP A 63 14.11 -7.13 -6.35
N SER A 64 14.12 -8.26 -5.64
CA SER A 64 13.77 -9.58 -6.19
C SER A 64 12.26 -9.83 -6.23
N GLY A 65 11.49 -9.14 -5.40
CA GLY A 65 10.07 -9.39 -5.16
C GLY A 65 9.80 -10.66 -4.35
N GLU A 66 10.83 -11.27 -3.75
CA GLU A 66 10.71 -12.51 -2.98
C GLU A 66 10.52 -12.28 -1.48
N HIS A 67 10.86 -11.07 -1.00
CA HIS A 67 10.67 -10.69 0.40
C HIS A 67 9.79 -9.45 0.48
N VAL A 68 8.95 -9.41 1.50
CA VAL A 68 8.14 -8.24 1.87
C VAL A 68 8.64 -7.67 3.19
N LEU A 69 8.62 -6.35 3.33
CA LEU A 69 8.91 -5.68 4.58
C LEU A 69 7.62 -5.59 5.41
N LEU A 70 7.64 -6.21 6.59
CA LEU A 70 6.57 -6.10 7.58
C LEU A 70 7.05 -5.29 8.77
N THR A 71 6.14 -4.58 9.42
CA THR A 71 6.33 -3.87 10.67
C THR A 71 5.72 -4.64 11.84
N HIS A 72 6.47 -4.78 12.95
CA HIS A 72 5.90 -5.19 14.23
C HIS A 72 5.29 -3.95 14.89
N HIS A 73 4.00 -3.73 14.62
CA HIS A 73 3.30 -2.51 14.96
C HIS A 73 3.12 -2.36 16.48
N ARG A 74 3.69 -1.29 17.07
CA ARG A 74 3.81 -1.10 18.53
C ARG A 74 2.47 -1.10 19.29
N LYS A 75 1.40 -0.58 18.68
CA LYS A 75 0.09 -0.44 19.35
C LYS A 75 -0.77 -1.70 19.24
N LEU A 76 -0.59 -2.48 18.16
CA LEU A 76 -1.39 -3.67 17.85
C LEU A 76 -0.69 -4.96 18.23
N ASP A 77 0.63 -4.89 18.51
CA ASP A 77 1.50 -6.03 18.83
C ASP A 77 1.37 -7.15 17.77
N ALA A 78 1.32 -6.76 16.50
CA ALA A 78 1.13 -7.65 15.37
C ALA A 78 2.06 -7.27 14.21
N TRP A 79 2.43 -8.24 13.40
CA TRP A 79 3.16 -8.03 12.15
C TRP A 79 2.20 -7.67 11.04
N LEU A 80 2.35 -6.46 10.49
CA LEU A 80 1.47 -5.85 9.51
C LEU A 80 2.26 -5.26 8.33
N GLN A 81 1.56 -4.85 7.28
CA GLN A 81 2.13 -4.00 6.23
C GLN A 81 2.41 -2.60 6.76
N LEU A 82 3.27 -1.85 6.05
CA LEU A 82 3.45 -0.41 6.26
C LEU A 82 2.23 0.37 5.74
N GLY A 83 1.89 1.49 6.37
CA GLY A 83 0.79 2.32 5.89
C GLY A 83 0.19 3.21 6.95
N GLY A 84 -0.61 4.19 6.51
CA GLY A 84 -1.18 5.19 7.39
C GLY A 84 -2.34 5.98 6.79
N HIS A 85 -2.64 7.11 7.43
CA HIS A 85 -3.78 7.95 7.09
C HIS A 85 -3.54 8.80 5.83
N SER A 86 -4.62 9.01 5.09
CA SER A 86 -4.60 9.91 3.93
C SER A 86 -4.41 11.37 4.32
N ASP A 87 -4.91 11.79 5.48
CA ASP A 87 -4.82 13.15 6.02
C ASP A 87 -5.25 14.21 4.99
N GLY A 88 -6.34 13.93 4.28
CA GLY A 88 -6.93 14.79 3.25
C GLY A 88 -6.39 14.55 1.83
N ASP A 89 -5.36 13.74 1.65
CA ASP A 89 -4.80 13.44 0.34
C ASP A 89 -5.62 12.33 -0.37
N PRO A 90 -6.26 12.62 -1.53
CA PRO A 90 -7.03 11.65 -2.27
C PRO A 90 -6.15 10.66 -3.08
N ASP A 91 -4.86 10.96 -3.28
CA ASP A 91 -3.91 10.07 -3.95
C ASP A 91 -3.39 9.00 -2.99
N THR A 92 -4.17 7.94 -2.84
CA THR A 92 -3.85 6.83 -1.92
C THR A 92 -2.57 6.08 -2.31
N ALA A 93 -2.15 6.13 -3.57
CA ALA A 93 -0.87 5.56 -4.00
C ALA A 93 0.31 6.41 -3.51
N ALA A 94 0.17 7.74 -3.58
CA ALA A 94 1.14 8.67 -2.98
C ALA A 94 1.20 8.54 -1.46
N VAL A 95 0.04 8.35 -0.80
CA VAL A 95 -0.05 8.06 0.65
C VAL A 95 0.72 6.79 0.99
N ALA A 96 0.44 5.67 0.32
CA ALA A 96 1.12 4.40 0.57
C ALA A 96 2.65 4.52 0.40
N ARG A 97 3.11 5.28 -0.60
CA ARG A 97 4.53 5.54 -0.81
C ARG A 97 5.12 6.36 0.33
N ARG A 98 4.49 7.48 0.71
CA ARG A 98 4.94 8.34 1.81
C ARG A 98 5.07 7.56 3.12
N GLU A 99 4.05 6.81 3.49
CA GLU A 99 4.03 6.01 4.71
C GLU A 99 5.14 4.95 4.70
N ALA A 100 5.35 4.26 3.55
CA ALA A 100 6.43 3.29 3.42
C ALA A 100 7.82 3.94 3.60
N GLU A 101 8.03 5.15 3.05
CA GLU A 101 9.28 5.90 3.21
C GLU A 101 9.49 6.37 4.65
N GLU A 102 8.44 6.89 5.30
CA GLU A 102 8.50 7.40 6.68
C GLU A 102 8.72 6.30 7.71
N GLU A 103 8.04 5.16 7.55
CA GLU A 103 8.15 4.06 8.50
C GLU A 103 9.44 3.23 8.33
N SER A 104 9.98 3.11 7.13
CA SER A 104 11.14 2.26 6.85
C SER A 104 12.46 3.03 6.64
N GLY A 105 12.41 4.30 6.30
CA GLY A 105 13.57 5.07 5.89
C GLY A 105 14.13 4.67 4.52
N LEU A 106 13.43 3.83 3.77
CA LEU A 106 13.84 3.38 2.44
C LEU A 106 13.28 4.30 1.35
N ALA A 107 14.06 4.56 0.30
CA ALA A 107 13.51 5.11 -0.93
C ALA A 107 12.72 4.03 -1.64
N VAL A 108 11.46 4.31 -1.99
CA VAL A 108 10.55 3.33 -2.58
C VAL A 108 9.94 3.82 -3.89
N GLU A 109 9.49 2.88 -4.69
CA GLU A 109 8.84 3.12 -5.96
C GLU A 109 7.57 2.27 -6.09
N LEU A 110 6.53 2.87 -6.65
CA LEU A 110 5.29 2.17 -6.99
C LEU A 110 5.56 1.21 -8.16
N LEU A 111 5.21 -0.06 -8.00
CA LEU A 111 5.39 -1.07 -9.05
C LEU A 111 4.28 -1.05 -10.09
N SER A 112 3.11 -0.52 -9.75
CA SER A 112 1.94 -0.41 -10.61
C SER A 112 0.93 0.53 -9.97
N ASP A 113 0.19 1.29 -10.79
CA ASP A 113 -0.97 2.09 -10.37
C ASP A 113 -2.18 1.21 -10.02
N GLU A 114 -2.12 -0.09 -10.29
CA GLU A 114 -3.18 -1.02 -9.95
C GLU A 114 -3.18 -1.33 -8.45
N ILE A 115 -4.35 -1.22 -7.83
CA ILE A 115 -4.57 -1.67 -6.45
C ILE A 115 -4.24 -3.17 -6.35
N LEU A 116 -3.39 -3.53 -5.39
CA LEU A 116 -3.05 -4.92 -5.07
C LEU A 116 -4.16 -5.58 -4.25
N ASP A 117 -4.64 -4.87 -3.22
CA ASP A 117 -5.65 -5.37 -2.27
C ASP A 117 -6.44 -4.20 -1.68
N ILE A 118 -7.66 -4.46 -1.21
CA ILE A 118 -8.45 -3.54 -0.40
C ILE A 118 -8.95 -4.24 0.85
N ASP A 119 -9.17 -3.48 1.91
CA ASP A 119 -9.67 -4.01 3.17
C ASP A 119 -10.56 -2.99 3.89
N VAL A 120 -11.57 -3.47 4.61
CA VAL A 120 -12.37 -2.64 5.50
C VAL A 120 -12.37 -3.30 6.87
N HIS A 121 -11.80 -2.63 7.86
CA HIS A 121 -11.69 -3.16 9.20
C HIS A 121 -12.00 -2.11 10.25
N GLU A 122 -12.48 -2.57 11.40
CA GLU A 122 -12.84 -1.71 12.51
C GLU A 122 -11.60 -1.30 13.32
N ILE A 123 -11.53 -0.01 13.62
CA ILE A 123 -10.62 0.57 14.61
C ILE A 123 -11.41 0.78 15.90
N PRO A 124 -11.05 0.12 16.99
CA PRO A 124 -11.75 0.28 18.26
C PRO A 124 -11.59 1.69 18.82
N ALA A 125 -12.59 2.14 19.57
CA ALA A 125 -12.56 3.45 20.21
C ALA A 125 -11.30 3.61 21.10
N ARG A 126 -10.61 4.74 20.98
CA ARG A 126 -9.38 5.00 21.73
C ARG A 126 -9.26 6.48 22.09
N LYS A 127 -9.06 6.76 23.39
CA LYS A 127 -8.98 8.14 23.93
C LYS A 127 -10.23 8.95 23.51
N ALA A 128 -10.04 10.01 22.68
CA ALA A 128 -11.11 10.85 22.18
C ALA A 128 -11.73 10.36 20.85
N ASP A 129 -11.09 9.39 20.19
CA ASP A 129 -11.53 8.91 18.89
C ASP A 129 -12.56 7.77 19.07
N PRO A 130 -13.77 7.90 18.52
CA PRO A 130 -14.78 6.83 18.58
C PRO A 130 -14.35 5.62 17.71
N ALA A 131 -15.02 4.50 17.90
CA ALA A 131 -14.87 3.36 16.98
C ALA A 131 -15.30 3.77 15.56
N HIS A 132 -14.52 3.38 14.58
CA HIS A 132 -14.74 3.73 13.17
C HIS A 132 -14.11 2.69 12.24
N LEU A 133 -14.35 2.81 10.93
CA LEU A 133 -13.77 1.94 9.94
C LEU A 133 -12.55 2.58 9.27
N HIS A 134 -11.51 1.79 9.03
CA HIS A 134 -10.49 2.10 8.02
C HIS A 134 -10.87 1.43 6.70
N PHE A 135 -10.79 2.21 5.63
CA PHE A 135 -10.92 1.76 4.25
C PHE A 135 -9.54 1.76 3.63
N ASP A 136 -8.85 0.64 3.74
CA ASP A 136 -7.43 0.54 3.44
C ASP A 136 -7.18 0.13 1.99
N VAL A 137 -6.47 0.99 1.24
CA VAL A 137 -6.10 0.77 -0.16
C VAL A 137 -4.62 0.41 -0.23
N ARG A 138 -4.30 -0.75 -0.79
CA ARG A 138 -2.99 -1.37 -0.70
C ARG A 138 -2.32 -1.49 -2.06
N PHE A 139 -1.10 -1.00 -2.16
CA PHE A 139 -0.32 -0.98 -3.39
C PHE A 139 0.96 -1.81 -3.27
N ALA A 140 1.44 -2.34 -4.40
CA ALA A 140 2.73 -2.98 -4.46
C ALA A 140 3.82 -1.95 -4.72
N LEU A 141 4.80 -1.88 -3.81
CA LEU A 141 5.97 -1.00 -3.91
C LEU A 141 7.26 -1.82 -3.85
N VAL A 142 8.35 -1.26 -4.35
CA VAL A 142 9.68 -1.87 -4.30
C VAL A 142 10.68 -0.92 -3.66
N SER A 143 11.58 -1.46 -2.84
CA SER A 143 12.71 -0.70 -2.32
C SER A 143 13.71 -0.39 -3.43
N ARG A 144 14.16 0.90 -3.51
CA ARG A 144 15.20 1.38 -4.43
C ARG A 144 16.55 1.56 -3.75
N SER A 145 16.59 1.53 -2.42
CA SER A 145 17.80 1.73 -1.60
C SER A 145 18.30 0.45 -0.92
N GLY A 146 17.88 -0.73 -1.41
CA GLY A 146 18.25 -2.01 -0.83
C GLY A 146 17.41 -2.38 0.39
N ARG A 147 17.97 -3.13 1.34
CA ARG A 147 17.22 -3.69 2.47
C ARG A 147 17.53 -3.06 3.83
N ASN A 148 18.40 -2.04 3.89
CA ASN A 148 18.81 -1.40 5.15
C ASN A 148 17.76 -0.40 5.60
N TYR A 149 16.78 -0.83 6.37
CA TYR A 149 15.71 0.00 6.92
C TYR A 149 16.10 0.66 8.25
N ILE A 150 15.30 1.66 8.63
CA ILE A 150 15.37 2.32 9.94
C ILE A 150 14.04 2.08 10.65
N VAL A 151 14.08 1.58 11.87
CA VAL A 151 12.86 1.36 12.66
C VAL A 151 12.32 2.70 13.15
N SER A 152 11.08 3.04 12.78
CA SER A 152 10.41 4.25 13.22
C SER A 152 9.93 4.14 14.67
N HIS A 153 9.47 5.25 15.24
CA HIS A 153 8.92 5.26 16.61
C HIS A 153 7.56 4.54 16.74
N GLU A 154 6.89 4.24 15.64
CA GLU A 154 5.60 3.56 15.60
C GLU A 154 5.72 2.04 15.68
N SER A 155 6.93 1.52 15.43
CA SER A 155 7.21 0.09 15.36
C SER A 155 8.08 -0.38 16.52
N HIS A 156 7.93 -1.64 16.89
CA HIS A 156 8.90 -2.35 17.73
C HIS A 156 10.09 -2.80 16.90
N ASP A 157 9.82 -3.29 15.69
CA ASP A 157 10.81 -3.78 14.75
C ASP A 157 10.23 -3.82 13.33
N LEU A 158 11.11 -3.98 12.34
CA LEU A 158 10.76 -4.31 10.97
C LEU A 158 11.50 -5.59 10.57
N ALA A 159 10.93 -6.35 9.63
CA ALA A 159 11.58 -7.55 9.12
C ALA A 159 11.29 -7.75 7.63
N TRP A 160 12.35 -8.08 6.87
CA TRP A 160 12.20 -8.64 5.54
C TRP A 160 11.83 -10.12 5.65
N VAL A 161 10.62 -10.46 5.28
CA VAL A 161 10.04 -11.80 5.40
C VAL A 161 9.91 -12.40 4.00
N PRO A 162 10.38 -13.65 3.78
CA PRO A 162 10.05 -14.36 2.55
C PRO A 162 8.54 -14.41 2.35
N VAL A 163 8.05 -14.09 1.14
CA VAL A 163 6.62 -14.01 0.87
C VAL A 163 5.93 -15.36 1.13
N ASP A 164 6.57 -16.47 0.79
CA ASP A 164 6.12 -17.83 1.06
C ASP A 164 6.18 -18.23 2.54
N GLY A 165 6.90 -17.45 3.36
CA GLY A 165 7.08 -17.64 4.82
C GLY A 165 6.21 -16.71 5.69
N VAL A 166 5.40 -15.83 5.11
CA VAL A 166 4.63 -14.80 5.85
C VAL A 166 3.72 -15.38 6.93
N GLN A 167 3.16 -16.57 6.71
CA GLN A 167 2.31 -17.27 7.71
C GLN A 167 3.05 -17.64 8.99
N GLY A 168 4.37 -17.62 9.01
CA GLY A 168 5.20 -17.82 10.21
C GLY A 168 5.35 -16.55 11.06
N PHE A 169 5.01 -15.38 10.52
CA PHE A 169 5.12 -14.09 11.18
C PHE A 169 3.77 -13.55 11.66
N THR A 170 2.70 -13.82 10.90
CA THR A 170 1.38 -13.27 11.20
C THR A 170 0.27 -14.24 10.84
N THR A 171 -0.84 -14.17 11.59
CA THR A 171 -2.10 -14.86 11.29
C THR A 171 -3.14 -13.93 10.69
N GLU A 172 -2.79 -12.66 10.47
CA GLU A 172 -3.69 -11.66 9.90
C GLU A 172 -4.15 -12.05 8.49
N VAL A 173 -5.45 -12.31 8.34
CA VAL A 173 -6.04 -12.83 7.10
C VAL A 173 -5.79 -11.90 5.93
N SER A 174 -5.80 -10.59 6.16
CA SER A 174 -5.55 -9.58 5.12
C SER A 174 -4.11 -9.61 4.61
N ILE A 175 -3.12 -9.84 5.49
CA ILE A 175 -1.72 -9.99 5.11
C ILE A 175 -1.51 -11.27 4.29
N LEU A 176 -2.10 -12.38 4.74
CA LEU A 176 -2.03 -13.65 4.00
C LEU A 176 -2.74 -13.57 2.63
N ARG A 177 -3.80 -12.74 2.52
CA ARG A 177 -4.47 -12.46 1.24
C ARG A 177 -3.57 -11.67 0.31
N MET A 178 -2.90 -10.62 0.79
CA MET A 178 -1.93 -9.84 0.00
C MET A 178 -0.78 -10.71 -0.49
N ALA A 179 -0.22 -11.58 0.36
CA ALA A 179 0.83 -12.51 -0.05
C ALA A 179 0.40 -13.38 -1.25
N ARG A 180 -0.80 -13.98 -1.18
CA ARG A 180 -1.35 -14.79 -2.29
C ARG A 180 -1.56 -13.96 -3.56
N LYS A 181 -2.11 -12.74 -3.45
CA LYS A 181 -2.31 -11.84 -4.59
C LYS A 181 -0.98 -11.41 -5.22
N TRP A 182 0.02 -11.14 -4.38
CA TRP A 182 1.36 -10.81 -4.84
C TRP A 182 1.99 -11.99 -5.61
N GLU A 183 2.00 -13.19 -5.04
CA GLU A 183 2.54 -14.38 -5.69
C GLU A 183 1.91 -14.62 -7.07
N ALA A 184 0.60 -14.49 -7.19
CA ALA A 184 -0.12 -14.65 -8.45
C ALA A 184 0.27 -13.61 -9.52
N ARG A 185 0.77 -12.43 -9.14
CA ARG A 185 1.04 -11.29 -10.03
C ARG A 185 2.52 -10.94 -10.14
N ARG A 186 3.37 -11.37 -9.19
CA ARG A 186 4.78 -11.03 -9.08
C ARG A 186 5.54 -11.18 -10.40
N GLY A 187 5.41 -12.33 -11.05
CA GLY A 187 6.14 -12.63 -12.29
C GLY A 187 5.89 -11.58 -13.38
N ARG A 188 4.64 -11.19 -13.59
CA ARG A 188 4.24 -10.16 -14.57
C ARG A 188 4.75 -8.78 -14.18
N ILE A 189 4.52 -8.39 -12.92
CA ILE A 189 4.88 -7.06 -12.43
C ILE A 189 6.39 -6.84 -12.47
N MET A 190 7.16 -7.80 -11.98
CA MET A 190 8.63 -7.70 -11.95
C MET A 190 9.28 -7.79 -13.34
N ALA A 191 8.65 -8.49 -14.29
CA ALA A 191 9.10 -8.52 -15.68
C ALA A 191 8.89 -7.17 -16.38
N SER A 192 7.73 -6.52 -16.19
CA SER A 192 7.44 -5.19 -16.73
C SER A 192 8.44 -4.16 -16.22
N ARG A 193 8.69 -4.14 -14.91
CA ARG A 193 9.69 -3.24 -14.29
C ARG A 193 11.09 -3.38 -14.90
N ARG A 194 11.54 -4.61 -15.15
CA ARG A 194 12.86 -4.85 -15.75
C ARG A 194 12.95 -4.33 -17.18
N ALA A 195 11.86 -4.43 -17.93
CA ALA A 195 11.78 -3.89 -19.30
C ALA A 195 11.88 -2.36 -19.29
N ASP A 196 11.16 -1.69 -18.38
CA ASP A 196 11.17 -0.23 -18.24
C ASP A 196 12.55 0.29 -17.81
N SER A 197 13.21 -0.40 -16.87
CA SER A 197 14.57 -0.04 -16.41
C SER A 197 15.63 -0.22 -17.51
N ALA A 198 15.43 -1.15 -18.44
CA ALA A 198 16.36 -1.38 -19.56
C ALA A 198 16.22 -0.32 -20.68
N THR A 199 15.12 0.41 -20.73
CA THR A 199 14.82 1.46 -21.71
C THR A 199 15.18 2.87 -21.21
N ASP A 200 15.58 3.06 -19.96
CA ASP A 200 16.00 4.35 -19.41
C ASP A 200 17.47 4.63 -19.76
N PRO A 201 17.79 5.60 -20.66
CA PRO A 201 19.15 5.89 -21.12
C PRO A 201 20.04 6.54 -20.06
N LEU A 202 19.53 6.88 -18.87
CA LEU A 202 20.30 7.52 -17.78
C LEU A 202 20.99 6.53 -16.85
N SER A 203 20.76 5.21 -17.00
CA SER A 203 21.31 4.15 -16.14
C SER A 203 22.76 3.73 -16.48
N THR A 204 23.42 4.35 -17.48
CA THR A 204 24.79 3.95 -17.94
C THR A 204 25.92 4.86 -17.50
N ALA A 205 25.73 5.72 -16.50
CA ALA A 205 26.84 6.49 -15.92
C ALA A 205 27.53 5.66 -14.83
N SER A 206 28.50 4.84 -15.22
CA SER A 206 29.53 4.33 -14.30
C SER A 206 30.42 5.49 -13.81
N PRO A 207 30.73 5.61 -12.52
CA PRO A 207 31.77 6.51 -12.06
C PRO A 207 33.12 5.91 -12.40
N GLU A 208 33.95 6.70 -13.09
CA GLU A 208 35.40 6.51 -13.11
C GLU A 208 36.03 6.90 -11.77
#